data_efa77abd081f2c118f88bc53a3002147
#
_entry.id   efa77abd081f2c118f88bc53a3002147
#
_cell.length_a   1.000
_cell.length_b   1.000
_cell.length_c   1.000
_cell.angle_alpha   90.00
_cell.angle_beta   90.00
_cell.angle_gamma   90.00
#
_symmetry.space_group_name_H-M   'P 1'
#
loop_
_entity.id
_entity.type
_entity.pdbx_description
1 polymer ?
#
loop_
_entity_poly.entity_id
_entity_poly.type
_entity_poly.pdbx_seq_one_letter_code
_entity_poly.pdbx_strand_id
1 'polypeptide(L)'
;MRRKGNVRIRSFESTSDSARLGVIVPKKGNRLAVRRNRIKRIVRDEFRMTRHRLVSADIIVHVTGPIEDAELVALLRQNFERLVTGENR
;
A
#
# COMPACT_ATOMS: atom_id res chain seq x y z
N MET A 1 6.47 9.10 -18.54
CA MET A 1 6.88 9.07 -17.58
C MET A 1 6.33 8.37 -16.60
N ARG A 2 6.67 8.03 -15.71
CA ARG A 2 6.24 7.24 -14.88
C ARG A 2 5.48 7.80 -13.93
N ARG A 3 4.61 7.35 -13.48
CA ARG A 3 3.75 7.76 -12.60
C ARG A 3 3.98 7.24 -11.28
N LYS A 4 5.09 6.85 -10.92
CA LYS A 4 5.35 6.36 -9.66
C LYS A 4 5.06 7.36 -8.64
N GLY A 5 4.95 8.62 -8.93
CA GLY A 5 4.70 9.66 -7.99
C GLY A 5 3.32 9.65 -7.35
N ASN A 6 2.39 8.87 -7.90
CA ASN A 6 1.04 8.82 -7.36
C ASN A 6 0.88 7.83 -6.21
N VAL A 7 1.86 7.00 -5.96
CA VAL A 7 1.77 6.02 -4.89
C VAL A 7 3.05 6.02 -4.09
N ARG A 8 2.91 6.11 -2.77
CA ARG A 8 4.06 6.12 -1.90
C ARG A 8 3.83 5.08 -0.82
N ILE A 9 4.75 4.17 -0.65
CA ILE A 9 4.62 3.10 0.34
C ILE A 9 5.78 3.22 1.30
N ARG A 10 5.46 3.34 2.59
CA ARG A 10 6.47 3.46 3.63
C ARG A 10 6.28 2.38 4.66
N SER A 11 7.37 1.96 5.27
CA SER A 11 7.28 1.00 6.34
C SER A 11 8.13 1.47 7.50
N PHE A 12 7.67 1.18 8.71
CA PHE A 12 8.36 1.55 9.92
C PHE A 12 8.41 0.35 10.83
N GLU A 13 9.49 0.19 11.55
CA GLU A 13 9.58 -0.88 12.51
C GLU A 13 8.50 -0.71 13.56
N SER A 14 7.97 -1.81 14.02
CA SER A 14 6.88 -1.77 14.98
C SER A 14 7.21 -2.70 16.14
N THR A 15 6.74 -2.34 17.32
CA THR A 15 6.88 -3.21 18.48
C THR A 15 5.71 -4.17 18.59
N SER A 16 4.77 -4.04 17.70
CA SER A 16 3.59 -4.90 17.68
C SER A 16 3.96 -6.29 17.16
N ASP A 17 3.18 -7.27 17.53
CA ASP A 17 3.45 -8.64 17.10
C ASP A 17 3.10 -8.91 15.66
N SER A 18 2.37 -8.03 15.03
CA SER A 18 1.95 -8.27 13.66
C SER A 18 2.03 -7.00 12.85
N ALA A 19 2.04 -7.13 11.54
CA ALA A 19 2.08 -5.99 10.64
C ALA A 19 0.76 -5.24 10.70
N ARG A 20 0.83 -3.93 10.54
CA ARG A 20 -0.34 -3.07 10.52
C ARG A 20 -0.32 -2.22 9.28
N LEU A 21 -1.48 -1.82 8.81
CA LEU A 21 -1.62 -1.08 7.57
C LEU A 21 -2.43 0.19 7.76
N GLY A 22 -1.92 1.28 7.19
CA GLY A 22 -2.67 2.52 7.07
C GLY A 22 -2.76 2.87 5.60
N VAL A 23 -3.93 3.33 5.15
CA VAL A 23 -4.13 3.71 3.76
C VAL A 23 -4.65 5.13 3.73
N ILE A 24 -3.97 5.99 3.00
CA ILE A 24 -4.36 7.38 2.88
C ILE A 24 -4.61 7.69 1.42
N VAL A 25 -5.84 8.10 1.11
CA VAL A 25 -6.22 8.45 -0.26
C VAL A 25 -6.90 9.81 -0.21
N PRO A 26 -6.14 10.88 -0.38
CA PRO A 26 -6.70 12.22 -0.27
C PRO A 26 -7.74 12.50 -1.34
N LYS A 27 -8.74 13.26 -0.97
CA LYS A 27 -9.80 13.64 -1.87
C LYS A 27 -9.27 14.42 -3.05
N LYS A 28 -8.23 15.18 -2.85
CA LYS A 28 -7.68 16.01 -3.88
C LYS A 28 -7.25 15.22 -5.12
N GLY A 29 -6.65 14.07 -4.96
CA GLY A 29 -6.15 13.30 -6.08
C GLY A 29 -7.18 12.35 -6.66
N ASN A 30 -8.17 11.96 -5.87
CA ASN A 30 -9.21 11.03 -6.31
C ASN A 30 -10.53 11.54 -5.75
N ARG A 31 -11.20 12.36 -6.52
CA ARG A 31 -12.37 13.10 -6.01
C ARG A 31 -13.61 12.26 -5.75
N LEU A 32 -13.79 11.20 -6.49
CA LEU A 32 -14.97 10.37 -6.31
C LEU A 32 -14.78 9.44 -5.13
N ALA A 33 -15.75 9.46 -4.23
CA ALA A 33 -15.69 8.62 -3.04
C ALA A 33 -15.62 7.14 -3.42
N VAL A 34 -16.36 6.75 -4.44
CA VAL A 34 -16.37 5.37 -4.86
C VAL A 34 -14.98 4.93 -5.33
N ARG A 35 -14.27 5.84 -5.99
CA ARG A 35 -12.92 5.53 -6.44
C ARG A 35 -11.96 5.40 -5.27
N ARG A 36 -12.06 6.30 -4.29
CA ARG A 36 -11.22 6.23 -3.12
C ARG A 36 -11.46 4.93 -2.35
N ASN A 37 -12.72 4.55 -2.22
CA ASN A 37 -13.05 3.32 -1.51
C ASN A 37 -12.52 2.10 -2.23
N ARG A 38 -12.56 2.11 -3.56
CA ARG A 38 -12.02 1.01 -4.33
C ARG A 38 -10.52 0.87 -4.14
N ILE A 39 -9.80 1.99 -4.15
CA ILE A 39 -8.37 1.98 -3.93
C ILE A 39 -8.05 1.41 -2.56
N LYS A 40 -8.77 1.86 -1.54
CA LYS A 40 -8.54 1.36 -0.20
C LYS A 40 -8.78 -0.14 -0.10
N ARG A 41 -9.83 -0.60 -0.78
CA ARG A 41 -10.14 -2.02 -0.76
C ARG A 41 -9.02 -2.84 -1.42
N ILE A 42 -8.51 -2.37 -2.56
CA ILE A 42 -7.43 -3.07 -3.25
C ILE A 42 -6.22 -3.18 -2.33
N VAL A 43 -5.85 -2.08 -1.69
CA VAL A 43 -4.70 -2.07 -0.80
C VAL A 43 -4.90 -3.03 0.36
N ARG A 44 -6.06 -3.00 0.97
CA ARG A 44 -6.34 -3.88 2.10
C ARG A 44 -6.34 -5.34 1.71
N ASP A 45 -6.89 -5.65 0.53
CA ASP A 45 -6.94 -7.03 0.08
C ASP A 45 -5.55 -7.57 -0.18
N GLU A 46 -4.69 -6.78 -0.82
CA GLU A 46 -3.33 -7.22 -1.07
C GLU A 46 -2.55 -7.38 0.24
N PHE A 47 -2.77 -6.48 1.17
CA PHE A 47 -2.11 -6.57 2.47
C PHE A 47 -2.55 -7.83 3.19
N ARG A 48 -3.86 -8.11 3.17
CA ARG A 48 -4.39 -9.26 3.87
C ARG A 48 -3.79 -10.57 3.37
N MET A 49 -3.57 -10.66 2.07
CA MET A 49 -3.00 -11.86 1.50
C MET A 49 -1.54 -12.08 1.87
N THR A 50 -0.84 -11.01 2.23
CA THR A 50 0.58 -11.09 2.53
C THR A 50 0.88 -10.96 4.01
N ARG A 51 -0.07 -10.47 4.76
CA ARG A 51 0.13 -10.04 6.13
C ARG A 51 0.87 -11.03 7.00
N HIS A 52 0.50 -12.30 6.94
CA HIS A 52 1.12 -13.29 7.80
C HIS A 52 2.55 -13.62 7.44
N ARG A 53 3.00 -13.16 6.28
CA ARG A 53 4.39 -13.35 5.86
C ARG A 53 5.23 -12.13 6.13
N LEU A 54 4.60 -11.02 6.52
CA LEU A 54 5.32 -9.78 6.75
C LEU A 54 5.91 -9.76 8.15
N VAL A 55 7.09 -9.14 8.26
CA VAL A 55 7.64 -8.94 9.58
C VAL A 55 6.83 -7.86 10.28
N SER A 56 7.02 -7.75 11.57
CA SER A 56 6.30 -6.77 12.36
C SER A 56 6.68 -5.37 11.89
N ALA A 57 5.76 -4.68 11.30
CA ALA A 57 6.01 -3.35 10.75
C ALA A 57 4.70 -2.61 10.57
N ASP A 58 4.78 -1.29 10.60
CA ASP A 58 3.66 -0.43 10.26
C ASP A 58 3.87 0.03 8.84
N ILE A 59 2.91 -0.24 7.97
CA ILE A 59 3.01 0.09 6.56
C ILE A 59 1.98 1.15 6.23
N ILE A 60 2.40 2.20 5.55
CA ILE A 60 1.49 3.26 5.13
C ILE A 60 1.54 3.36 3.62
N VAL A 61 0.37 3.24 3.00
CA VAL A 61 0.23 3.38 1.56
C VAL A 61 -0.52 4.67 1.29
N HIS A 62 0.11 5.57 0.58
CA HIS A 62 -0.44 6.89 0.29
C HIS A 62 -0.64 7.00 -1.20
N VAL A 63 -1.88 7.10 -1.64
CA VAL A 63 -2.21 7.20 -3.07
C VAL A 63 -2.71 8.62 -3.33
N THR A 64 -1.86 9.42 -3.94
CA THR A 64 -2.11 10.84 -4.07
C THR A 64 -2.73 11.25 -5.39
N GLY A 65 -2.88 10.33 -6.31
CA GLY A 65 -3.47 10.64 -7.61
C GLY A 65 -4.03 9.42 -8.29
N PRO A 66 -4.50 9.57 -9.51
CA PRO A 66 -5.12 8.47 -10.23
C PRO A 66 -4.10 7.37 -10.54
N ILE A 67 -4.57 6.15 -10.50
CA ILE A 67 -3.74 5.01 -10.86
C ILE A 67 -4.67 3.88 -11.28
N GLU A 68 -4.26 3.10 -12.25
CA GLU A 68 -5.05 1.98 -12.70
C GLU A 68 -4.98 0.84 -11.71
N ASP A 69 -6.06 0.08 -11.60
CA ASP A 69 -6.12 -1.00 -10.63
C ASP A 69 -4.98 -2.00 -10.80
N ALA A 70 -4.72 -2.40 -12.04
CA ALA A 70 -3.66 -3.38 -12.28
C ALA A 70 -2.29 -2.84 -11.88
N GLU A 71 -2.07 -1.58 -12.14
CA GLU A 71 -0.80 -0.96 -11.80
C GLU A 71 -0.63 -0.86 -10.29
N LEU A 72 -1.71 -0.50 -9.60
CA LEU A 72 -1.69 -0.41 -8.15
C LEU A 72 -1.38 -1.77 -7.53
N VAL A 73 -2.05 -2.82 -8.01
CA VAL A 73 -1.82 -4.16 -7.51
C VAL A 73 -0.36 -4.57 -7.72
N ALA A 74 0.19 -4.29 -8.89
CA ALA A 74 1.57 -4.65 -9.18
C ALA A 74 2.55 -3.95 -8.24
N LEU A 75 2.32 -2.66 -8.00
CA LEU A 75 3.17 -1.91 -7.09
C LEU A 75 3.09 -2.45 -5.67
N LEU A 76 1.89 -2.77 -5.23
CA LEU A 76 1.70 -3.29 -3.87
C LEU A 76 2.41 -4.63 -3.71
N ARG A 77 2.24 -5.52 -4.67
CA ARG A 77 2.86 -6.84 -4.59
C ARG A 77 4.36 -6.74 -4.58
N GLN A 78 4.90 -5.87 -5.43
CA GLN A 78 6.33 -5.70 -5.50
C GLN A 78 6.89 -5.19 -4.17
N ASN A 79 6.25 -4.21 -3.59
CA ASN A 79 6.72 -3.62 -2.34
C ASN A 79 6.53 -4.56 -1.15
N PHE A 80 5.40 -5.25 -1.10
CA PHE A 80 5.16 -6.17 -0.01
C PHE A 80 6.14 -7.34 -0.07
N GLU A 81 6.46 -7.81 -1.27
CA GLU A 81 7.44 -8.89 -1.41
C GLU A 81 8.79 -8.50 -0.87
N ARG A 82 9.20 -7.26 -1.11
CA ARG A 82 10.47 -6.81 -0.57
C ARG A 82 10.47 -6.82 0.93
N LEU A 83 9.35 -6.46 1.54
CA LEU A 83 9.24 -6.46 2.98
C LEU A 83 9.27 -7.88 3.54
N VAL A 84 8.68 -8.82 2.81
CA VAL A 84 8.68 -10.20 3.23
C VAL A 84 10.10 -10.75 3.24
N THR A 85 10.88 -10.41 2.24
CA THR A 85 12.24 -10.91 2.15
C THR A 85 13.22 -10.12 3.00
N GLY A 86 12.78 -9.00 3.56
CA GLY A 86 13.65 -8.20 4.39
C GLY A 86 14.62 -7.34 3.63
N GLU A 87 14.41 -7.17 2.34
CA GLU A 87 15.32 -6.37 1.54
C GLU A 87 15.16 -4.89 1.72
N ASN A 88 14.07 -4.49 2.29
CA ASN A 88 13.77 -3.08 2.40
C ASN A 88 14.18 -2.55 3.75
N ARG A 89 15.46 -2.62 4.00
CA ARG A 89 15.89 -2.21 5.27
C ARG A 89 16.70 -1.05 5.27
#